data_ff8a6430db01fc537c6d8061df872cc3
#
_entry.id   ff8a6430db01fc537c6d8061df872cc3
#
_cell.length_a   1.000
_cell.length_b   1.000
_cell.length_c   1.000
_cell.angle_alpha   90.00
_cell.angle_beta   90.00
_cell.angle_gamma   90.00
#
_symmetry.space_group_name_H-M   'P 1'
#
loop_
_entity.id
_entity.type
_entity.pdbx_description
1 polymer ?
#
loop_
_entity_poly.entity_id
_entity_poly.type
_entity_poly.pdbx_seq_one_letter_code
_entity_poly.pdbx_strand_id
1 'polypeptide(L)'
;IIDPLRDVEVYLNLAKERNAVIKYIFETHFHADFVSGHLDLAKQSNAPIVYGPETETTFPVYVAKDGEQFKIGALTIEVLHTPGHTFESSCYLLKDEKGKDSAVFTGDTLFVGDVGRPDLAQGSDISVSDLAGLMYESLQKKIMPLADDVIVYPAHGPGSSCGKSMGPETSSTIGEQKQTNYALQQQSKEDFIKAVTDGLEAPPAYFPINAKINKEGYGALDAVLKTGLTALSIDAFKQLADQDKTLIL
;
A
#
# COMPACT_ATOMS: atom_id res chain seq x y z
N ILE A 1 -2.04 -6.75 11.28
CA ILE A 1 -1.07 -5.77 10.76
C ILE A 1 -1.49 -5.43 9.34
N ILE A 2 -1.31 -4.20 8.91
CA ILE A 2 -1.58 -3.71 7.55
C ILE A 2 -0.29 -3.08 7.04
N ASP A 3 0.12 -3.43 5.80
CA ASP A 3 1.29 -2.92 5.09
C ASP A 3 2.58 -2.88 5.96
N PRO A 4 3.06 -4.04 6.43
CA PRO A 4 4.20 -4.07 7.35
C PRO A 4 5.49 -3.61 6.67
N LEU A 5 6.26 -2.77 7.38
CA LEU A 5 7.62 -2.45 6.98
C LEU A 5 8.53 -3.68 7.01
N ARG A 6 9.66 -3.58 6.32
CA ARG A 6 10.62 -4.67 6.15
C ARG A 6 11.21 -5.19 7.47
N ASP A 7 11.41 -4.33 8.45
CA ASP A 7 11.78 -4.73 9.82
C ASP A 7 10.54 -5.19 10.58
N VAL A 8 10.34 -6.49 10.65
CA VAL A 8 9.14 -7.10 11.27
C VAL A 8 9.24 -7.27 12.79
N GLU A 9 10.42 -7.12 13.38
CA GLU A 9 10.64 -7.28 14.83
C GLU A 9 9.78 -6.32 15.64
N VAL A 10 9.54 -5.12 15.14
CA VAL A 10 8.68 -4.13 15.81
C VAL A 10 7.26 -4.65 16.04
N TYR A 11 6.69 -5.38 15.07
CA TYR A 11 5.33 -5.94 15.16
C TYR A 11 5.28 -7.17 16.08
N LEU A 12 6.28 -8.03 16.01
CA LEU A 12 6.39 -9.22 16.85
C LEU A 12 6.57 -8.85 18.33
N ASN A 13 7.43 -7.87 18.60
CA ASN A 13 7.64 -7.36 19.95
C ASN A 13 6.39 -6.70 20.50
N LEU A 14 5.70 -5.86 19.71
CA LEU A 14 4.44 -5.24 20.12
C LEU A 14 3.35 -6.27 20.42
N ALA A 15 3.23 -7.31 19.62
CA ALA A 15 2.29 -8.41 19.88
C ALA A 15 2.62 -9.14 21.18
N LYS A 16 3.90 -9.45 21.42
CA LYS A 16 4.37 -10.08 22.65
C LYS A 16 4.12 -9.22 23.88
N GLU A 17 4.44 -7.93 23.84
CA GLU A 17 4.20 -6.98 24.93
C GLU A 17 2.72 -6.88 25.31
N ARG A 18 1.83 -7.00 24.32
CA ARG A 18 0.39 -6.97 24.53
C ARG A 18 -0.26 -8.32 24.77
N ASN A 19 0.54 -9.38 24.89
CA ASN A 19 0.05 -10.76 25.01
C ASN A 19 -1.00 -11.09 23.91
N ALA A 20 -0.72 -10.64 22.70
CA ALA A 20 -1.57 -10.78 21.53
C ALA A 20 -0.90 -11.65 20.46
N VAL A 21 -1.68 -12.13 19.50
CA VAL A 21 -1.19 -12.83 18.32
C VAL A 21 -1.51 -12.05 17.07
N ILE A 22 -0.60 -12.04 16.09
CA ILE A 22 -0.86 -11.49 14.77
C ILE A 22 -1.74 -12.49 14.03
N LYS A 23 -2.98 -12.11 13.76
CA LYS A 23 -3.98 -13.00 13.16
C LYS A 23 -3.98 -12.97 11.65
N TYR A 24 -3.74 -11.79 11.08
CA TYR A 24 -3.70 -11.54 9.63
C TYR A 24 -2.64 -10.50 9.31
N ILE A 25 -2.08 -10.58 8.12
CA ILE A 25 -1.22 -9.58 7.50
C ILE A 25 -1.94 -9.12 6.24
N PHE A 26 -2.46 -7.90 6.26
CA PHE A 26 -3.15 -7.31 5.12
C PHE A 26 -2.18 -6.46 4.32
N GLU A 27 -2.26 -6.55 3.01
CA GLU A 27 -1.57 -5.66 2.08
C GLU A 27 -2.60 -4.89 1.28
N THR A 28 -2.48 -3.58 1.22
CA THR A 28 -3.42 -2.74 0.46
C THR A 28 -3.18 -2.87 -1.04
N HIS A 29 -1.94 -3.03 -1.46
CA HIS A 29 -1.51 -3.17 -2.85
C HIS A 29 -0.05 -3.66 -2.94
N PHE A 30 0.48 -3.87 -4.14
CA PHE A 30 1.91 -4.10 -4.33
C PHE A 30 2.68 -2.77 -4.26
N HIS A 31 3.23 -2.46 -3.09
CA HIS A 31 3.98 -1.23 -2.86
C HIS A 31 5.14 -1.06 -3.84
N ALA A 32 5.28 0.13 -4.41
CA ALA A 32 6.37 0.48 -5.31
C ALA A 32 7.49 1.25 -4.60
N ASP A 33 7.18 1.93 -3.52
CA ASP A 33 8.09 2.81 -2.78
C ASP A 33 8.97 2.05 -1.77
N PHE A 34 8.51 0.91 -1.24
CA PHE A 34 9.28 0.06 -0.34
C PHE A 34 9.00 -1.43 -0.56
N VAL A 35 9.89 -2.29 -0.04
CA VAL A 35 9.67 -3.74 0.02
C VAL A 35 8.97 -4.07 1.33
N SER A 36 7.73 -4.54 1.26
CA SER A 36 6.93 -4.91 2.44
C SER A 36 7.54 -6.11 3.19
N GLY A 37 7.30 -6.17 4.49
CA GLY A 37 7.74 -7.25 5.38
C GLY A 37 6.83 -8.46 5.42
N HIS A 38 5.80 -8.53 4.60
CA HIS A 38 4.72 -9.53 4.68
C HIS A 38 5.22 -10.99 4.71
N LEU A 39 6.23 -11.34 3.89
CA LEU A 39 6.75 -12.72 3.87
C LEU A 39 7.52 -13.08 5.16
N ASP A 40 8.37 -12.16 5.64
CA ASP A 40 9.12 -12.39 6.87
C ASP A 40 8.19 -12.42 8.08
N LEU A 41 7.18 -11.53 8.11
CA LEU A 41 6.19 -11.50 9.17
C LEU A 41 5.29 -12.74 9.16
N ALA A 42 4.83 -13.18 7.99
CA ALA A 42 4.05 -14.41 7.84
C ALA A 42 4.83 -15.64 8.31
N LYS A 43 6.11 -15.74 7.94
CA LYS A 43 6.99 -16.83 8.35
C LYS A 43 7.17 -16.89 9.87
N GLN A 44 7.31 -15.75 10.53
CA GLN A 44 7.59 -15.69 11.97
C GLN A 44 6.31 -15.76 12.83
N SER A 45 5.19 -15.20 12.35
CA SER A 45 3.92 -15.20 13.09
C SER A 45 3.00 -16.37 12.75
N ASN A 46 3.25 -17.06 11.63
CA ASN A 46 2.35 -18.05 11.03
C ASN A 46 0.96 -17.47 10.66
N ALA A 47 0.88 -16.14 10.46
CA ALA A 47 -0.33 -15.47 10.04
C ALA A 47 -0.45 -15.49 8.50
N PRO A 48 -1.65 -15.69 7.93
CA PRO A 48 -1.85 -15.61 6.49
C PRO A 48 -1.67 -14.17 6.00
N ILE A 49 -1.07 -14.03 4.81
CA ILE A 49 -1.06 -12.78 4.05
C ILE A 49 -2.37 -12.68 3.29
N VAL A 50 -3.04 -11.55 3.40
CA VAL A 50 -4.34 -11.27 2.77
C VAL A 50 -4.18 -10.07 1.84
N TYR A 51 -4.53 -10.28 0.58
CA TYR A 51 -4.68 -9.24 -0.42
C TYR A 51 -6.14 -9.13 -0.86
N GLY A 52 -6.50 -8.04 -1.50
CA GLY A 52 -7.79 -7.89 -2.16
C GLY A 52 -7.90 -8.64 -3.49
N PRO A 53 -9.02 -8.44 -4.22
CA PRO A 53 -9.23 -9.03 -5.54
C PRO A 53 -8.16 -8.66 -6.56
N GLU A 54 -8.11 -9.37 -7.69
CA GLU A 54 -7.19 -9.16 -8.83
C GLU A 54 -5.69 -9.33 -8.47
N THR A 55 -5.41 -9.92 -7.32
CA THR A 55 -4.04 -10.17 -6.85
C THR A 55 -3.50 -11.49 -7.42
N GLU A 56 -2.33 -11.41 -8.03
CA GLU A 56 -1.55 -12.57 -8.48
C GLU A 56 -0.14 -12.50 -7.92
N THR A 57 0.28 -13.52 -7.16
CA THR A 57 1.61 -13.63 -6.54
C THR A 57 2.26 -14.96 -6.87
N THR A 58 3.59 -15.04 -6.73
CA THR A 58 4.33 -16.31 -6.88
C THR A 58 4.44 -17.09 -5.56
N PHE A 59 3.93 -16.56 -4.47
CA PHE A 59 3.89 -17.16 -3.15
C PHE A 59 2.43 -17.28 -2.65
N PRO A 60 2.17 -18.15 -1.68
CA PRO A 60 0.81 -18.35 -1.17
C PRO A 60 0.27 -17.11 -0.45
N VAL A 61 -0.90 -16.64 -0.87
CA VAL A 61 -1.68 -15.59 -0.21
C VAL A 61 -3.15 -15.98 -0.17
N TYR A 62 -3.89 -15.38 0.71
CA TYR A 62 -5.33 -15.40 0.69
C TYR A 62 -5.83 -14.22 -0.14
N VAL A 63 -6.44 -14.47 -1.28
CA VAL A 63 -7.08 -13.45 -2.11
C VAL A 63 -8.52 -13.27 -1.64
N ALA A 64 -8.78 -12.19 -0.95
CA ALA A 64 -10.10 -11.87 -0.42
C ALA A 64 -11.03 -11.36 -1.52
N LYS A 65 -12.33 -11.56 -1.33
CA LYS A 65 -13.35 -10.96 -2.21
C LYS A 65 -13.69 -9.55 -1.76
N ASP A 66 -14.20 -8.75 -2.68
CA ASP A 66 -14.80 -7.46 -2.34
C ASP A 66 -15.96 -7.65 -1.35
N GLY A 67 -15.96 -6.90 -0.26
CA GLY A 67 -16.93 -7.04 0.84
C GLY A 67 -16.67 -8.20 1.80
N GLU A 68 -15.58 -8.96 1.63
CA GLU A 68 -15.25 -10.05 2.56
C GLU A 68 -14.85 -9.50 3.92
N GLN A 69 -15.29 -10.21 4.98
CA GLN A 69 -15.12 -9.76 6.36
C GLN A 69 -14.22 -10.69 7.18
N PHE A 70 -13.29 -10.11 7.91
CA PHE A 70 -12.34 -10.79 8.78
C PHE A 70 -12.56 -10.37 10.23
N LYS A 71 -12.82 -11.34 11.12
CA LYS A 71 -13.00 -11.10 12.55
C LYS A 71 -11.67 -11.01 13.29
N ILE A 72 -11.49 -9.91 14.04
CA ILE A 72 -10.33 -9.67 14.90
C ILE A 72 -10.86 -9.38 16.32
N GLY A 73 -11.02 -10.43 17.13
CA GLY A 73 -11.74 -10.31 18.39
C GLY A 73 -13.19 -9.88 18.18
N ALA A 74 -13.61 -8.82 18.85
CA ALA A 74 -14.93 -8.23 18.69
C ALA A 74 -15.06 -7.34 17.44
N LEU A 75 -13.94 -6.92 16.84
CA LEU A 75 -13.90 -6.04 15.68
C LEU A 75 -13.99 -6.83 14.37
N THR A 76 -14.33 -6.12 13.29
CA THR A 76 -14.37 -6.68 11.94
C THR A 76 -13.60 -5.78 10.98
N ILE A 77 -12.79 -6.36 10.11
CA ILE A 77 -12.22 -5.69 8.94
C ILE A 77 -12.98 -6.19 7.71
N GLU A 78 -13.49 -5.25 6.91
CA GLU A 78 -14.12 -5.50 5.61
C GLU A 78 -13.22 -5.03 4.49
N VAL A 79 -13.06 -5.85 3.46
CA VAL A 79 -12.27 -5.53 2.28
C VAL A 79 -13.11 -4.71 1.32
N LEU A 80 -12.61 -3.54 0.93
CA LEU A 80 -13.19 -2.71 -0.11
C LEU A 80 -12.23 -2.71 -1.30
N HIS A 81 -12.58 -3.38 -2.39
CA HIS A 81 -11.77 -3.35 -3.60
C HIS A 81 -11.87 -1.96 -4.26
N THR A 82 -10.74 -1.28 -4.38
CA THR A 82 -10.63 0.11 -4.82
C THR A 82 -9.56 0.28 -5.90
N PRO A 83 -9.73 -0.38 -7.09
CA PRO A 83 -8.76 -0.28 -8.16
C PRO A 83 -8.61 1.16 -8.66
N GLY A 84 -7.39 1.49 -9.11
CA GLY A 84 -7.08 2.81 -9.66
C GLY A 84 -5.63 3.22 -9.50
N HIS A 85 -5.08 3.19 -8.29
CA HIS A 85 -3.64 3.31 -8.06
C HIS A 85 -2.92 2.08 -8.64
N THR A 86 -3.39 0.90 -8.23
CA THR A 86 -3.10 -0.38 -8.89
C THR A 86 -4.42 -1.15 -9.10
N PHE A 87 -4.38 -2.30 -9.80
CA PHE A 87 -5.58 -3.11 -10.02
C PHE A 87 -6.09 -3.79 -8.78
N GLU A 88 -5.17 -4.33 -7.99
CA GLU A 88 -5.45 -5.05 -6.75
C GLU A 88 -5.67 -4.14 -5.56
N SER A 89 -5.51 -2.81 -5.71
CA SER A 89 -5.68 -1.85 -4.63
C SER A 89 -6.97 -2.08 -3.86
N SER A 90 -6.83 -2.13 -2.55
CA SER A 90 -7.94 -2.36 -1.63
C SER A 90 -7.80 -1.51 -0.37
N CYS A 91 -8.93 -0.98 0.10
CA CYS A 91 -9.03 -0.38 1.41
C CYS A 91 -9.55 -1.39 2.43
N TYR A 92 -9.23 -1.20 3.69
CA TYR A 92 -9.67 -2.04 4.79
C TYR A 92 -10.52 -1.23 5.76
N LEU A 93 -11.83 -1.50 5.78
CA LEU A 93 -12.80 -0.81 6.63
C LEU A 93 -12.91 -1.51 7.98
N LEU A 94 -12.54 -0.81 9.05
CA LEU A 94 -12.67 -1.30 10.42
C LEU A 94 -14.07 -0.99 10.95
N LYS A 95 -14.75 -2.03 11.39
CA LYS A 95 -16.03 -1.94 12.09
C LYS A 95 -15.84 -2.25 13.57
N ASP A 96 -16.52 -1.50 14.41
CA ASP A 96 -16.55 -1.71 15.85
C ASP A 96 -17.32 -3.01 16.24
N GLU A 97 -17.40 -3.30 17.52
CA GLU A 97 -18.09 -4.47 18.06
C GLU A 97 -19.60 -4.49 17.74
N LYS A 98 -20.20 -3.34 17.42
CA LYS A 98 -21.61 -3.20 17.03
C LYS A 98 -21.81 -3.24 15.51
N GLY A 99 -20.73 -3.37 14.75
CA GLY A 99 -20.75 -3.35 13.30
C GLY A 99 -20.81 -1.96 12.67
N LYS A 100 -20.61 -0.89 13.47
CA LYS A 100 -20.54 0.49 12.94
C LYS A 100 -19.14 0.71 12.34
N ASP A 101 -19.10 1.38 11.18
CA ASP A 101 -17.88 1.82 10.54
C ASP A 101 -17.15 2.83 11.45
N SER A 102 -15.87 2.58 11.71
CA SER A 102 -15.07 3.35 12.67
C SER A 102 -13.86 3.99 12.02
N ALA A 103 -13.12 3.24 11.20
CA ALA A 103 -11.95 3.74 10.49
C ALA A 103 -11.77 3.01 9.15
N VAL A 104 -11.08 3.62 8.22
CA VAL A 104 -10.70 3.01 6.95
C VAL A 104 -9.21 3.21 6.70
N PHE A 105 -8.51 2.12 6.43
CA PHE A 105 -7.11 2.09 5.99
C PHE A 105 -7.13 2.14 4.47
N THR A 106 -6.75 3.26 3.91
CA THR A 106 -7.00 3.55 2.49
C THR A 106 -5.84 3.20 1.57
N GLY A 107 -4.70 2.77 2.12
CA GLY A 107 -3.52 2.56 1.30
C GLY A 107 -3.22 3.80 0.47
N ASP A 108 -3.02 3.59 -0.81
CA ASP A 108 -2.79 4.65 -1.80
C ASP A 108 -4.05 5.00 -2.61
N THR A 109 -5.23 4.56 -2.16
CA THR A 109 -6.50 4.99 -2.78
C THR A 109 -6.85 6.43 -2.42
N LEU A 110 -6.72 6.80 -1.13
CA LEU A 110 -7.03 8.13 -0.62
C LEU A 110 -5.97 8.54 0.39
N PHE A 111 -5.38 9.72 0.19
CA PHE A 111 -4.49 10.40 1.13
C PHE A 111 -5.22 11.60 1.77
N VAL A 112 -4.60 12.22 2.78
CA VAL A 112 -5.10 13.49 3.31
C VAL A 112 -4.82 14.59 2.28
N GLY A 113 -5.87 15.14 1.72
CA GLY A 113 -5.83 16.20 0.70
C GLY A 113 -5.48 15.74 -0.71
N ASP A 114 -5.22 14.44 -0.95
CA ASP A 114 -4.79 13.91 -2.25
C ASP A 114 -5.32 12.49 -2.49
N VAL A 115 -4.97 11.90 -3.62
CA VAL A 115 -5.17 10.49 -3.99
C VAL A 115 -3.88 9.91 -4.57
N GLY A 116 -3.75 8.59 -4.57
CA GLY A 116 -2.63 7.91 -5.19
C GLY A 116 -2.56 8.17 -6.69
N ARG A 117 -1.35 8.21 -7.24
CA ARG A 117 -1.13 8.37 -8.68
C ARG A 117 -1.59 7.14 -9.46
N PRO A 118 -2.28 7.31 -10.61
CA PRO A 118 -2.87 6.19 -11.36
C PRO A 118 -1.96 5.62 -12.46
N ASP A 119 -0.65 5.84 -12.39
CA ASP A 119 0.30 5.47 -13.47
C ASP A 119 1.33 4.41 -13.08
N LEU A 120 1.14 3.74 -11.92
CA LEU A 120 2.10 2.75 -11.40
C LEU A 120 1.73 1.29 -11.71
N ALA A 121 0.58 1.02 -12.33
CA ALA A 121 0.18 -0.34 -12.70
C ALA A 121 1.08 -0.89 -13.81
N GLN A 122 2.04 -1.72 -13.42
CA GLN A 122 3.04 -2.30 -14.32
C GLN A 122 2.47 -3.48 -15.11
N GLY A 123 2.77 -3.53 -16.41
CA GLY A 123 2.50 -4.68 -17.27
C GLY A 123 1.06 -4.83 -17.72
N SER A 124 0.23 -3.79 -17.62
CA SER A 124 -1.12 -3.76 -18.17
C SER A 124 -1.19 -2.96 -19.47
N ASP A 125 -2.04 -3.40 -20.40
CA ASP A 125 -2.38 -2.64 -21.62
C ASP A 125 -3.35 -1.48 -21.32
N ILE A 126 -3.59 -1.15 -20.06
CA ILE A 126 -4.52 -0.12 -19.61
C ILE A 126 -3.81 1.22 -19.53
N SER A 127 -4.47 2.26 -20.01
CA SER A 127 -3.95 3.62 -19.98
C SER A 127 -4.03 4.23 -18.56
N VAL A 128 -3.22 5.26 -18.32
CA VAL A 128 -3.29 6.09 -17.09
C VAL A 128 -4.69 6.66 -16.89
N SER A 129 -5.35 7.07 -17.97
CA SER A 129 -6.73 7.59 -17.93
C SER A 129 -7.74 6.53 -17.51
N ASP A 130 -7.56 5.27 -17.92
CA ASP A 130 -8.45 4.18 -17.50
C ASP A 130 -8.28 3.89 -16.02
N LEU A 131 -7.05 3.85 -15.51
CA LEU A 131 -6.78 3.67 -14.07
C LEU A 131 -7.33 4.83 -13.24
N ALA A 132 -7.13 6.07 -13.68
CA ALA A 132 -7.74 7.24 -13.04
C ALA A 132 -9.27 7.15 -13.04
N GLY A 133 -9.85 6.63 -14.13
CA GLY A 133 -11.29 6.39 -14.23
C GLY A 133 -11.80 5.31 -13.27
N LEU A 134 -11.03 4.23 -13.06
CA LEU A 134 -11.32 3.20 -12.05
C LEU A 134 -11.22 3.77 -10.64
N MET A 135 -10.20 4.60 -10.37
CA MET A 135 -10.03 5.28 -9.08
C MET A 135 -11.23 6.19 -8.77
N TYR A 136 -11.69 6.97 -9.73
CA TYR A 136 -12.90 7.77 -9.56
C TYR A 136 -14.10 6.91 -9.12
N GLU A 137 -14.34 5.80 -9.83
CA GLU A 137 -15.44 4.90 -9.47
C GLU A 137 -15.28 4.25 -8.11
N SER A 138 -14.05 3.87 -7.76
CA SER A 138 -13.71 3.32 -6.43
C SER A 138 -14.02 4.33 -5.33
N LEU A 139 -13.57 5.57 -5.49
CA LEU A 139 -13.84 6.65 -4.54
C LEU A 139 -15.34 6.92 -4.42
N GLN A 140 -16.06 7.07 -5.53
CA GLN A 140 -17.49 7.37 -5.54
C GLN A 140 -18.35 6.25 -4.96
N LYS A 141 -18.01 4.97 -5.21
CA LYS A 141 -18.84 3.82 -4.82
C LYS A 141 -18.48 3.25 -3.45
N LYS A 142 -17.22 3.40 -3.01
CA LYS A 142 -16.71 2.74 -1.80
C LYS A 142 -16.35 3.70 -0.67
N ILE A 143 -15.78 4.86 -1.00
CA ILE A 143 -15.25 5.81 -0.01
C ILE A 143 -16.25 6.91 0.30
N MET A 144 -16.78 7.58 -0.73
CA MET A 144 -17.75 8.67 -0.54
C MET A 144 -19.04 8.28 0.19
N PRO A 145 -19.57 7.04 0.11
CA PRO A 145 -20.73 6.62 0.88
C PRO A 145 -20.47 6.42 2.37
N LEU A 146 -19.21 6.32 2.82
CA LEU A 146 -18.88 6.17 4.23
C LEU A 146 -19.33 7.39 5.03
N ALA A 147 -19.67 7.16 6.30
CA ALA A 147 -20.10 8.24 7.20
C ALA A 147 -18.96 9.23 7.46
N ASP A 148 -19.32 10.49 7.67
CA ASP A 148 -18.35 11.58 7.79
C ASP A 148 -17.42 11.45 9.00
N ASP A 149 -17.84 10.72 10.03
CA ASP A 149 -17.07 10.48 11.27
C ASP A 149 -16.09 9.29 11.15
N VAL A 150 -16.06 8.56 10.03
CA VAL A 150 -15.11 7.48 9.80
C VAL A 150 -13.70 8.06 9.63
N ILE A 151 -12.76 7.55 10.44
CA ILE A 151 -11.37 8.01 10.42
C ILE A 151 -10.63 7.42 9.20
N VAL A 152 -9.90 8.25 8.48
CA VAL A 152 -9.05 7.87 7.35
C VAL A 152 -7.62 7.69 7.81
N TYR A 153 -7.04 6.51 7.60
CA TYR A 153 -5.62 6.20 7.78
C TYR A 153 -5.00 5.85 6.43
N PRO A 154 -4.30 6.79 5.77
CA PRO A 154 -3.61 6.54 4.52
C PRO A 154 -2.30 5.79 4.73
N ALA A 155 -1.73 5.21 3.66
CA ALA A 155 -0.41 4.59 3.74
C ALA A 155 0.71 5.62 3.86
N HIS A 156 0.51 6.81 3.30
CA HIS A 156 1.54 7.85 3.25
C HIS A 156 1.05 9.19 3.79
N GLY A 157 2.03 9.98 4.25
CA GLY A 157 1.93 11.40 4.53
C GLY A 157 2.80 12.23 3.58
N PRO A 158 3.12 13.49 3.94
CA PRO A 158 3.84 14.42 3.07
C PRO A 158 5.24 13.91 2.68
N GLY A 159 5.62 14.14 1.43
CA GLY A 159 6.93 13.78 0.88
C GLY A 159 7.00 12.44 0.16
N SER A 160 5.93 11.64 0.14
CA SER A 160 5.88 10.43 -0.70
C SER A 160 5.71 10.78 -2.18
N SER A 161 6.38 10.02 -3.05
CA SER A 161 6.23 10.13 -4.51
C SER A 161 4.98 9.41 -5.04
N CYS A 162 4.16 8.81 -4.16
CA CYS A 162 2.92 8.12 -4.53
C CYS A 162 1.72 9.07 -4.71
N GLY A 163 1.85 10.36 -4.33
CA GLY A 163 0.85 11.41 -4.55
C GLY A 163 1.50 12.71 -5.00
N LYS A 164 0.68 13.73 -5.27
CA LYS A 164 1.11 15.05 -5.77
C LYS A 164 1.22 16.10 -4.68
N SER A 165 0.27 16.13 -3.75
CA SER A 165 0.03 17.27 -2.85
C SER A 165 -0.57 16.84 -1.52
N MET A 166 -0.02 15.80 -0.90
CA MET A 166 -0.50 15.29 0.39
C MET A 166 -0.34 16.32 1.50
N GLY A 167 -1.35 16.43 2.37
CA GLY A 167 -1.31 17.24 3.58
C GLY A 167 -0.28 16.73 4.61
N PRO A 168 0.06 17.56 5.61
CA PRO A 168 1.02 17.19 6.66
C PRO A 168 0.43 16.21 7.70
N GLU A 169 -0.89 16.02 7.71
CA GLU A 169 -1.59 15.20 8.67
C GLU A 169 -1.43 13.70 8.34
N THR A 170 -1.35 12.87 9.37
CA THR A 170 -1.23 11.41 9.25
C THR A 170 -2.58 10.70 9.30
N SER A 171 -3.65 11.40 9.58
CA SER A 171 -5.04 10.91 9.58
C SER A 171 -6.01 12.07 9.38
N SER A 172 -7.22 11.76 8.97
CA SER A 172 -8.31 12.72 8.78
C SER A 172 -9.64 12.03 9.00
N THR A 173 -10.73 12.61 8.53
CA THR A 173 -12.05 11.97 8.48
C THR A 173 -12.61 12.01 7.06
N ILE A 174 -13.53 11.09 6.76
CA ILE A 174 -14.22 11.08 5.45
C ILE A 174 -14.91 12.41 5.20
N GLY A 175 -15.57 13.00 6.22
CA GLY A 175 -16.24 14.30 6.09
C GLY A 175 -15.28 15.44 5.76
N GLU A 176 -14.11 15.48 6.37
CA GLU A 176 -13.08 16.47 6.06
C GLU A 176 -12.53 16.28 4.64
N GLN A 177 -12.24 15.04 4.24
CA GLN A 177 -11.77 14.77 2.88
C GLN A 177 -12.79 15.14 1.81
N LYS A 178 -14.09 14.89 2.03
CA LYS A 178 -15.16 15.36 1.13
C LYS A 178 -15.14 16.87 0.93
N GLN A 179 -14.71 17.65 1.93
CA GLN A 179 -14.72 19.12 1.90
C GLN A 179 -13.40 19.73 1.40
N THR A 180 -12.27 19.07 1.61
CA THR A 180 -10.95 19.69 1.42
C THR A 180 -10.11 19.01 0.35
N ASN A 181 -10.36 17.73 0.05
CA ASN A 181 -9.57 16.98 -0.92
C ASN A 181 -9.94 17.39 -2.35
N TYR A 182 -8.98 17.95 -3.08
CA TYR A 182 -9.21 18.45 -4.44
C TYR A 182 -9.75 17.39 -5.40
N ALA A 183 -9.32 16.13 -5.23
CA ALA A 183 -9.75 15.04 -6.10
C ALA A 183 -11.21 14.65 -5.85
N LEU A 184 -11.67 14.68 -4.59
CA LEU A 184 -13.06 14.36 -4.23
C LEU A 184 -14.06 15.48 -4.59
N GLN A 185 -13.57 16.69 -4.87
CA GLN A 185 -14.41 17.85 -5.24
C GLN A 185 -14.67 17.97 -6.74
N GLN A 186 -14.13 17.06 -7.56
CA GLN A 186 -14.33 17.12 -9.01
C GLN A 186 -15.78 16.80 -9.38
N GLN A 187 -16.33 17.61 -10.31
CA GLN A 187 -17.75 17.57 -10.70
C GLN A 187 -18.07 16.39 -11.63
N SER A 188 -17.10 15.90 -12.38
CA SER A 188 -17.25 14.80 -13.33
C SER A 188 -16.06 13.84 -13.29
N LYS A 189 -16.24 12.66 -13.88
CA LYS A 189 -15.16 11.69 -14.05
C LYS A 189 -14.02 12.25 -14.93
N GLU A 190 -14.38 12.99 -15.95
CA GLU A 190 -13.43 13.63 -16.89
C GLU A 190 -12.59 14.69 -16.16
N ASP A 191 -13.22 15.54 -15.33
CA ASP A 191 -12.50 16.54 -14.53
C ASP A 191 -11.58 15.87 -13.50
N PHE A 192 -12.04 14.79 -12.86
CA PHE A 192 -11.21 14.01 -11.95
C PHE A 192 -9.97 13.43 -12.66
N ILE A 193 -10.18 12.74 -13.80
CA ILE A 193 -9.07 12.16 -14.59
C ILE A 193 -8.05 13.25 -14.91
N LYS A 194 -8.49 14.38 -15.43
CA LYS A 194 -7.62 15.51 -15.74
C LYS A 194 -6.87 16.00 -14.50
N ALA A 195 -7.57 16.21 -13.38
CA ALA A 195 -6.98 16.74 -12.17
C ALA A 195 -5.90 15.83 -11.57
N VAL A 196 -6.09 14.49 -11.58
CA VAL A 196 -5.14 13.55 -10.99
C VAL A 196 -3.99 13.18 -11.91
N THR A 197 -4.16 13.33 -13.24
CA THR A 197 -3.11 12.99 -14.23
C THR A 197 -2.28 14.17 -14.67
N ASP A 198 -2.78 15.40 -14.51
CA ASP A 198 -2.06 16.61 -14.92
C ASP A 198 -0.83 16.85 -14.01
N GLY A 199 0.32 17.11 -14.65
CA GLY A 199 1.57 17.42 -13.95
C GLY A 199 2.19 16.25 -13.17
N LEU A 200 1.86 15.00 -13.47
CA LEU A 200 2.55 13.85 -12.87
C LEU A 200 4.00 13.81 -13.34
N GLU A 201 4.92 13.87 -12.39
CA GLU A 201 6.34 13.65 -12.66
C GLU A 201 6.63 12.15 -12.88
N ALA A 202 7.72 11.83 -13.59
CA ALA A 202 8.14 10.45 -13.77
C ALA A 202 8.34 9.77 -12.40
N PRO A 203 7.85 8.53 -12.22
CA PRO A 203 8.05 7.82 -10.96
C PRO A 203 9.54 7.51 -10.73
N PRO A 204 9.98 7.37 -9.47
CA PRO A 204 11.34 6.96 -9.17
C PRO A 204 11.70 5.65 -9.89
N ALA A 205 12.94 5.55 -10.39
CA ALA A 205 13.40 4.42 -11.19
C ALA A 205 13.33 3.05 -10.47
N TYR A 206 13.32 3.05 -9.14
CA TYR A 206 13.23 1.83 -8.33
C TYR A 206 11.79 1.32 -8.13
N PHE A 207 10.76 2.11 -8.39
CA PHE A 207 9.35 1.74 -8.20
C PHE A 207 8.99 0.42 -8.91
N PRO A 208 9.30 0.23 -10.20
CA PRO A 208 9.01 -1.03 -10.89
C PRO A 208 9.70 -2.25 -10.24
N ILE A 209 10.90 -2.03 -9.71
CA ILE A 209 11.68 -3.10 -9.09
C ILE A 209 11.04 -3.53 -7.77
N ASN A 210 10.66 -2.59 -6.91
CA ASN A 210 10.02 -2.89 -5.64
C ASN A 210 8.64 -3.55 -5.82
N ALA A 211 7.80 -3.00 -6.71
CA ALA A 211 6.50 -3.60 -7.01
C ALA A 211 6.64 -5.06 -7.49
N LYS A 212 7.62 -5.33 -8.36
CA LYS A 212 7.94 -6.68 -8.79
C LYS A 212 8.41 -7.57 -7.64
N ILE A 213 9.28 -7.08 -6.77
CA ILE A 213 9.76 -7.81 -5.59
C ILE A 213 8.59 -8.15 -4.64
N ASN A 214 7.68 -7.21 -4.41
CA ASN A 214 6.49 -7.43 -3.58
C ASN A 214 5.51 -8.44 -4.20
N LYS A 215 5.41 -8.49 -5.52
CA LYS A 215 4.57 -9.44 -6.25
C LYS A 215 5.20 -10.84 -6.38
N GLU A 216 6.50 -10.93 -6.64
CA GLU A 216 7.21 -12.18 -6.92
C GLU A 216 7.85 -12.81 -5.67
N GLY A 217 7.96 -12.04 -4.59
CA GLY A 217 8.62 -12.48 -3.37
C GLY A 217 10.12 -12.16 -3.34
N TYR A 218 10.72 -12.38 -2.17
CA TYR A 218 12.09 -11.97 -1.86
C TYR A 218 12.74 -12.88 -0.81
N GLY A 219 14.07 -12.80 -0.70
CA GLY A 219 14.83 -13.46 0.36
C GLY A 219 14.67 -12.76 1.72
N ALA A 220 14.90 -13.49 2.81
CA ALA A 220 14.85 -12.94 4.17
C ALA A 220 15.78 -11.72 4.33
N LEU A 221 15.31 -10.69 5.07
CA LEU A 221 16.08 -9.46 5.29
C LEU A 221 17.48 -9.73 5.84
N ASP A 222 17.60 -10.63 6.83
CA ASP A 222 18.87 -10.99 7.44
C ASP A 222 19.89 -11.55 6.42
N ALA A 223 19.42 -12.33 5.45
CA ALA A 223 20.28 -12.86 4.38
C ALA A 223 20.75 -11.75 3.45
N VAL A 224 19.88 -10.81 3.11
CA VAL A 224 20.22 -9.63 2.28
C VAL A 224 21.23 -8.74 3.01
N LEU A 225 20.97 -8.43 4.29
CA LEU A 225 21.86 -7.62 5.11
C LEU A 225 23.22 -8.30 5.31
N LYS A 226 23.25 -9.61 5.59
CA LYS A 226 24.51 -10.36 5.73
C LYS A 226 25.37 -10.28 4.46
N THR A 227 24.74 -10.38 3.29
CA THR A 227 25.46 -10.26 2.01
C THR A 227 25.89 -8.82 1.76
N GLY A 228 24.97 -7.86 1.92
CA GLY A 228 25.20 -6.44 1.62
C GLY A 228 26.17 -5.75 2.59
N LEU A 229 26.23 -6.20 3.85
CA LEU A 229 27.12 -5.63 4.88
C LEU A 229 28.43 -6.41 5.04
N THR A 230 28.71 -7.43 4.23
CA THR A 230 29.97 -8.15 4.29
C THR A 230 31.10 -7.25 3.75
N ALA A 231 32.07 -6.98 4.61
CA ALA A 231 33.24 -6.19 4.24
C ALA A 231 34.04 -6.89 3.13
N LEU A 232 34.36 -6.17 2.09
CA LEU A 232 35.20 -6.64 0.99
C LEU A 232 36.68 -6.47 1.32
N SER A 233 37.52 -7.43 0.88
CA SER A 233 38.95 -7.16 0.83
C SER A 233 39.26 -6.10 -0.22
N ILE A 234 40.43 -5.44 -0.12
CA ILE A 234 40.86 -4.42 -1.09
C ILE A 234 40.84 -4.96 -2.53
N ASP A 235 41.31 -6.21 -2.74
CA ASP A 235 41.33 -6.81 -4.05
C ASP A 235 39.93 -7.16 -4.58
N ALA A 236 39.04 -7.68 -3.73
CA ALA A 236 37.65 -7.92 -4.09
C ALA A 236 36.91 -6.62 -4.42
N PHE A 237 37.18 -5.55 -3.66
CA PHE A 237 36.59 -4.21 -3.95
C PHE A 237 37.06 -3.70 -5.32
N LYS A 238 38.35 -3.76 -5.63
CA LYS A 238 38.90 -3.37 -6.94
C LYS A 238 38.28 -4.16 -8.09
N GLN A 239 38.17 -5.48 -7.94
CA GLN A 239 37.53 -6.32 -8.96
C GLN A 239 36.06 -5.99 -9.21
N LEU A 240 35.32 -5.63 -8.17
CA LEU A 240 33.92 -5.19 -8.29
C LEU A 240 33.82 -3.78 -8.88
N ALA A 241 34.72 -2.88 -8.47
CA ALA A 241 34.73 -1.49 -8.94
C ALA A 241 34.97 -1.37 -10.45
N ASP A 242 35.77 -2.32 -11.00
CA ASP A 242 36.09 -2.38 -12.43
C ASP A 242 34.98 -3.05 -13.28
N GLN A 243 33.89 -3.55 -12.65
CA GLN A 243 32.80 -4.18 -13.41
C GLN A 243 31.85 -3.14 -13.99
N ASP A 244 31.41 -3.36 -15.22
CA ASP A 244 30.29 -2.59 -15.80
C ASP A 244 29.06 -2.68 -14.89
N LYS A 245 28.40 -1.55 -14.64
CA LYS A 245 27.24 -1.40 -13.76
C LYS A 245 27.53 -1.39 -12.25
N THR A 246 28.77 -1.30 -11.82
CA THR A 246 29.10 -1.04 -10.41
C THR A 246 29.08 0.47 -10.14
N LEU A 247 28.31 0.90 -9.17
CA LEU A 247 28.30 2.26 -8.65
C LEU A 247 29.08 2.30 -7.33
N ILE A 248 30.07 3.17 -7.26
CA ILE A 248 30.79 3.47 -6.02
C ILE A 248 30.20 4.76 -5.45
N LEU A 249 29.67 4.68 -4.23
CA LEU A 249 29.06 5.80 -3.50
C LEU A 249 30.03 6.37 -2.49
#